data_88c3f5cc979ae7bf0270ed7c0289fb85
#
_entry.id   88c3f5cc979ae7bf0270ed7c0289fb85
#
_cell.length_a   1.000
_cell.length_b   1.000
_cell.length_c   1.000
_cell.angle_alpha   90.00
_cell.angle_beta   90.00
_cell.angle_gamma   90.00
#
_symmetry.space_group_name_H-M   'P 1'
#
loop_
_entity.id
_entity.type
_entity.pdbx_description
1 polymer ?
#
loop_
_entity_poly.entity_id
_entity_poly.type
_entity_poly.pdbx_seq_one_letter_code
_entity_poly.pdbx_strand_id
1 'polypeptide(L)'
;MKNIIIDADTGVDDSLAILYALRSPNFHVEGITTCFGNNNVEQSADHSLRLIKLSNCGYEVPVAVGANESLEGVFESAPAFIHGDNGIGNVILPESSQKPLDEKAEDFIIRKANELNGELIIITTGRMTNLAKAYLKDPELPKKVKKVVSMGGCIDVPGNINNYAEANIHGDAKAADVVFGAGFHLTLVGLDVTMKTFITDRDVRNLCEYASEECKPIAEYIREVLKFYFEFHRVSMGMANACVVHDPLAMLIAEDPSLGIYKMIRASVEYEHEPFKGMIKKDMGFVPNLDREEIAACVSVNSEVAVRRLFAVFQDMTPGRYNWK
;
A
#
# COMPACT_ATOMS: atom_id res chain seq x y z
N MET A 1 6.28 -7.36 -17.82
CA MET A 1 5.28 -6.58 -17.09
C MET A 1 4.67 -7.49 -16.04
N LYS A 2 4.39 -7.01 -14.83
CA LYS A 2 3.81 -7.78 -13.73
C LYS A 2 2.33 -7.44 -13.61
N ASN A 3 1.47 -8.45 -13.54
CA ASN A 3 0.04 -8.27 -13.35
C ASN A 3 -0.23 -8.06 -11.86
N ILE A 4 -0.82 -6.93 -11.49
CA ILE A 4 -1.04 -6.57 -10.10
C ILE A 4 -2.49 -6.19 -9.80
N ILE A 5 -2.97 -6.54 -8.62
CA ILE A 5 -4.11 -5.89 -7.96
C ILE A 5 -3.56 -5.04 -6.82
N ILE A 6 -4.09 -3.83 -6.67
CA ILE A 6 -3.82 -2.96 -5.53
C ILE A 6 -5.05 -3.00 -4.63
N ASP A 7 -4.88 -3.39 -3.36
CA ASP A 7 -5.93 -3.38 -2.34
C ASP A 7 -5.65 -2.24 -1.36
N ALA A 8 -6.42 -1.14 -1.48
CA ALA A 8 -6.09 0.16 -0.91
C ALA A 8 -7.24 0.78 -0.10
N ASP A 9 -6.91 1.56 0.91
CA ASP A 9 -7.84 2.42 1.64
C ASP A 9 -7.66 3.92 1.27
N THR A 10 -7.25 4.16 0.09
CA THR A 10 -6.87 5.33 -0.71
C THR A 10 -6.76 6.64 0.06
N GLY A 11 -5.67 6.77 0.81
CA GLY A 11 -5.24 7.98 1.50
C GLY A 11 -4.19 8.77 0.70
N VAL A 12 -3.42 9.60 1.39
CA VAL A 12 -2.38 10.45 0.79
C VAL A 12 -1.28 9.60 0.16
N ASP A 13 -0.69 8.68 0.90
CA ASP A 13 0.41 7.82 0.45
C ASP A 13 -0.06 6.70 -0.50
N ASP A 14 -1.26 6.12 -0.29
CA ASP A 14 -1.91 5.26 -1.30
C ASP A 14 -1.99 5.95 -2.66
N SER A 15 -2.33 7.24 -2.68
CA SER A 15 -2.47 7.97 -3.93
C SER A 15 -1.16 8.04 -4.72
N LEU A 16 -0.03 8.18 -4.03
CA LEU A 16 1.28 8.14 -4.66
C LEU A 16 1.61 6.73 -5.16
N ALA A 17 1.28 5.70 -4.37
CA ALA A 17 1.48 4.29 -4.74
C ALA A 17 0.67 3.90 -5.98
N ILE A 18 -0.60 4.28 -6.02
CA ILE A 18 -1.51 4.05 -7.16
C ILE A 18 -0.99 4.76 -8.43
N LEU A 19 -0.65 6.05 -8.33
CA LEU A 19 -0.13 6.82 -9.46
C LEU A 19 1.19 6.24 -9.97
N TYR A 20 2.08 5.81 -9.06
CA TYR A 20 3.32 5.11 -9.44
C TYR A 20 3.01 3.84 -10.25
N ALA A 21 2.13 3.00 -9.73
CA ALA A 21 1.80 1.73 -10.38
C ALA A 21 1.19 1.92 -11.78
N LEU A 22 0.29 2.91 -11.92
CA LEU A 22 -0.38 3.25 -13.18
C LEU A 22 0.57 3.84 -14.23
N ARG A 23 1.69 4.43 -13.81
CA ARG A 23 2.69 5.03 -14.71
C ARG A 23 3.93 4.15 -14.90
N SER A 24 4.14 3.12 -14.07
CA SER A 24 5.29 2.23 -14.20
C SER A 24 5.17 1.32 -15.44
N PRO A 25 6.20 1.28 -16.31
CA PRO A 25 6.20 0.36 -17.45
C PRO A 25 6.34 -1.11 -17.05
N ASN A 26 6.61 -1.39 -15.78
CA ASN A 26 6.84 -2.74 -15.26
C ASN A 26 5.57 -3.38 -14.69
N PHE A 27 4.50 -2.59 -14.48
CA PHE A 27 3.22 -3.06 -13.98
C PHE A 27 2.12 -3.01 -15.05
N HIS A 28 1.22 -3.97 -14.97
CA HIS A 28 -0.13 -3.91 -15.51
C HIS A 28 -1.10 -4.02 -14.35
N VAL A 29 -1.85 -2.94 -14.09
CA VAL A 29 -2.83 -2.91 -13.00
C VAL A 29 -4.11 -3.56 -13.48
N GLU A 30 -4.35 -4.79 -13.04
CA GLU A 30 -5.54 -5.59 -13.37
C GLU A 30 -6.81 -5.04 -12.73
N GLY A 31 -6.66 -4.27 -11.68
CA GLY A 31 -7.71 -3.55 -10.98
C GLY A 31 -7.27 -3.05 -9.61
N ILE A 32 -8.12 -2.21 -9.03
CA ILE A 32 -7.98 -1.72 -7.65
C ILE A 32 -9.16 -2.24 -6.84
N THR A 33 -8.88 -2.89 -5.71
CA THR A 33 -9.89 -3.21 -4.70
C THR A 33 -9.79 -2.21 -3.56
N THR A 34 -10.91 -1.82 -2.97
CA THR A 34 -10.88 -0.83 -1.90
C THR A 34 -11.33 -1.41 -0.57
N CYS A 35 -10.78 -0.92 0.51
CA CYS A 35 -11.19 -1.25 1.88
C CYS A 35 -11.34 0.03 2.72
N PHE A 36 -11.90 -0.15 3.91
CA PHE A 36 -11.96 0.91 4.92
C PHE A 36 -10.57 1.17 5.51
N GLY A 37 -10.40 2.36 6.10
CA GLY A 37 -9.17 2.69 6.83
C GLY A 37 -8.88 4.18 6.85
N ASN A 38 -8.07 4.66 5.93
CA ASN A 38 -7.80 6.09 5.74
C ASN A 38 -9.07 6.85 5.35
N ASN A 39 -10.02 6.14 4.74
CA ASN A 39 -11.35 6.60 4.37
C ASN A 39 -12.39 5.49 4.61
N ASN A 40 -13.68 5.83 4.44
CA ASN A 40 -14.67 4.79 4.17
C ASN A 40 -14.44 4.19 2.78
N VAL A 41 -14.99 3.01 2.55
CA VAL A 41 -14.68 2.22 1.33
C VAL A 41 -15.18 2.89 0.05
N GLU A 42 -16.31 3.60 0.10
CA GLU A 42 -16.89 4.31 -1.05
C GLU A 42 -16.03 5.51 -1.45
N GLN A 43 -15.51 6.24 -0.46
CA GLN A 43 -14.61 7.36 -0.69
C GLN A 43 -13.26 6.89 -1.23
N SER A 44 -12.73 5.76 -0.72
CA SER A 44 -11.54 5.11 -1.27
C SER A 44 -11.72 4.72 -2.74
N ALA A 45 -12.91 4.23 -3.12
CA ALA A 45 -13.23 3.89 -4.50
C ALA A 45 -13.34 5.13 -5.40
N ASP A 46 -13.99 6.20 -4.94
CA ASP A 46 -14.08 7.46 -5.68
C ASP A 46 -12.70 8.08 -5.91
N HIS A 47 -11.85 8.09 -4.87
CA HIS A 47 -10.47 8.57 -5.00
C HIS A 47 -9.67 7.73 -6.00
N SER A 48 -9.75 6.39 -5.92
CA SER A 48 -9.07 5.50 -6.87
C SER A 48 -9.47 5.78 -8.31
N LEU A 49 -10.77 5.98 -8.59
CA LEU A 49 -11.27 6.34 -9.92
C LEU A 49 -10.76 7.70 -10.41
N ARG A 50 -10.67 8.69 -9.52
CA ARG A 50 -10.13 10.02 -9.84
C ARG A 50 -8.62 9.95 -10.12
N LEU A 51 -7.87 9.12 -9.37
CA LEU A 51 -6.44 8.89 -9.59
C LEU A 51 -6.17 8.15 -10.91
N ILE A 52 -6.99 7.15 -11.26
CA ILE A 52 -6.93 6.48 -12.57
C ILE A 52 -7.11 7.52 -13.69
N LYS A 53 -8.13 8.39 -13.58
CA LYS A 53 -8.32 9.46 -14.53
C LYS A 53 -7.14 10.42 -14.62
N LEU A 54 -6.59 10.83 -13.46
CA LEU A 54 -5.43 11.72 -13.38
C LEU A 54 -4.17 11.08 -14.01
N SER A 55 -4.00 9.77 -13.81
CA SER A 55 -2.83 9.05 -14.31
C SER A 55 -2.70 9.01 -15.83
N ASN A 56 -3.84 9.11 -16.54
CA ASN A 56 -3.91 8.93 -18.00
C ASN A 56 -3.14 7.69 -18.48
N CYS A 57 -3.32 6.56 -17.79
CA CYS A 57 -2.53 5.32 -18.04
C CYS A 57 -2.80 4.66 -19.40
N GLY A 58 -3.85 5.10 -20.13
CA GLY A 58 -4.12 4.66 -21.50
C GLY A 58 -4.87 3.32 -21.61
N TYR A 59 -5.30 2.75 -20.50
CA TYR A 59 -6.12 1.53 -20.45
C TYR A 59 -7.13 1.60 -19.31
N GLU A 60 -8.17 0.77 -19.38
CA GLU A 60 -9.21 0.69 -18.36
C GLU A 60 -8.69 -0.08 -17.13
N VAL A 61 -8.87 0.50 -15.94
CA VAL A 61 -8.52 -0.12 -14.66
C VAL A 61 -9.81 -0.22 -13.85
N PRO A 62 -10.38 -1.42 -13.68
CA PRO A 62 -11.60 -1.60 -12.90
C PRO A 62 -11.34 -1.35 -11.41
N VAL A 63 -12.36 -0.82 -10.72
CA VAL A 63 -12.35 -0.61 -9.26
C VAL A 63 -13.48 -1.43 -8.65
N ALA A 64 -13.17 -2.33 -7.73
CA ALA A 64 -14.13 -3.13 -6.99
C ALA A 64 -14.21 -2.69 -5.53
N VAL A 65 -15.42 -2.34 -5.08
CA VAL A 65 -15.66 -1.92 -3.69
C VAL A 65 -15.63 -3.15 -2.78
N GLY A 66 -14.86 -3.07 -1.70
CA GLY A 66 -14.68 -4.17 -0.76
C GLY A 66 -15.26 -3.92 0.63
N ALA A 67 -14.51 -4.34 1.65
CA ALA A 67 -14.95 -4.29 3.03
C ALA A 67 -15.00 -2.85 3.57
N ASN A 68 -16.10 -2.51 4.25
CA ASN A 68 -16.25 -1.25 4.98
C ASN A 68 -16.09 -1.44 6.50
N GLU A 69 -15.76 -2.64 6.94
CA GLU A 69 -15.53 -3.00 8.34
C GLU A 69 -14.59 -4.21 8.42
N SER A 70 -13.95 -4.39 9.57
CA SER A 70 -13.10 -5.55 9.85
C SER A 70 -13.88 -6.87 9.81
N LEU A 71 -13.18 -8.02 9.86
CA LEU A 71 -13.82 -9.33 9.99
C LEU A 71 -14.66 -9.46 11.27
N GLU A 72 -14.42 -8.62 12.27
CA GLU A 72 -15.18 -8.56 13.51
C GLU A 72 -16.31 -7.54 13.49
N GLY A 73 -16.59 -6.90 12.34
CA GLY A 73 -17.66 -5.92 12.19
C GLY A 73 -17.37 -4.57 12.86
N VAL A 74 -16.09 -4.18 12.97
CA VAL A 74 -15.67 -2.91 13.56
C VAL A 74 -15.12 -2.00 12.49
N PHE A 75 -15.60 -0.77 12.45
CA PHE A 75 -15.03 0.33 11.69
C PHE A 75 -14.63 1.45 12.66
N GLU A 76 -13.37 1.82 12.64
CA GLU A 76 -12.88 3.02 13.33
C GLU A 76 -12.92 4.20 12.35
N SER A 77 -13.22 5.39 12.86
CA SER A 77 -13.31 6.60 12.03
C SER A 77 -11.98 6.90 11.35
N ALA A 78 -12.04 7.35 10.09
CA ALA A 78 -10.88 7.74 9.31
C ALA A 78 -10.04 8.83 10.02
N PRO A 79 -8.71 8.74 10.00
CA PRO A 79 -7.82 9.67 10.70
C PRO A 79 -7.64 10.98 9.91
N ALA A 80 -8.64 11.86 9.92
CA ALA A 80 -8.63 13.13 9.19
C ALA A 80 -7.42 14.03 9.51
N PHE A 81 -6.86 13.91 10.72
CA PHE A 81 -5.65 14.65 11.12
C PHE A 81 -4.38 14.18 10.38
N ILE A 82 -4.40 12.99 9.75
CA ILE A 82 -3.30 12.45 8.94
C ILE A 82 -3.52 12.73 7.45
N HIS A 83 -4.72 12.42 6.95
CA HIS A 83 -5.03 12.40 5.53
C HIS A 83 -5.92 13.57 5.07
N GLY A 84 -6.32 14.48 5.97
CA GLY A 84 -7.27 15.56 5.69
C GLY A 84 -8.74 15.09 5.76
N ASP A 85 -9.67 16.04 5.79
CA ASP A 85 -11.11 15.75 5.93
C ASP A 85 -11.67 14.94 4.75
N ASN A 86 -11.08 15.10 3.57
CA ASN A 86 -11.44 14.34 2.39
C ASN A 86 -10.55 13.11 2.15
N GLY A 87 -9.60 12.83 3.06
CA GLY A 87 -8.71 11.66 2.99
C GLY A 87 -7.54 11.75 2.00
N ILE A 88 -7.45 12.79 1.18
CA ILE A 88 -6.34 13.05 0.23
C ILE A 88 -5.81 14.48 0.37
N GLY A 89 -5.47 14.87 1.61
CA GLY A 89 -4.86 16.16 1.90
C GLY A 89 -5.72 17.38 1.58
N ASN A 90 -7.04 17.22 1.57
CA ASN A 90 -8.04 18.23 1.15
C ASN A 90 -7.90 18.70 -0.30
N VAL A 91 -7.16 17.97 -1.14
CA VAL A 91 -7.07 18.26 -2.57
C VAL A 91 -8.33 17.77 -3.28
N ILE A 92 -8.87 18.59 -4.19
CA ILE A 92 -10.05 18.24 -4.97
C ILE A 92 -9.60 17.79 -6.36
N LEU A 93 -9.80 16.51 -6.65
CA LEU A 93 -9.58 15.94 -7.98
C LEU A 93 -10.87 16.00 -8.83
N PRO A 94 -10.75 16.19 -10.15
CA PRO A 94 -11.90 16.13 -11.06
C PRO A 94 -12.58 14.76 -11.02
N GLU A 95 -13.91 14.77 -11.00
CA GLU A 95 -14.72 13.53 -11.00
C GLU A 95 -14.40 12.62 -12.17
N SER A 96 -14.41 11.31 -11.93
CA SER A 96 -14.33 10.28 -12.97
C SER A 96 -15.72 9.96 -13.52
N SER A 97 -15.79 9.70 -14.83
CA SER A 97 -17.02 9.15 -15.44
C SER A 97 -17.14 7.62 -15.24
N GLN A 98 -16.02 6.96 -14.97
CA GLN A 98 -15.99 5.54 -14.66
C GLN A 98 -16.67 5.29 -13.29
N LYS A 99 -17.37 4.17 -13.19
CA LYS A 99 -18.04 3.74 -11.96
C LYS A 99 -17.35 2.49 -11.41
N PRO A 100 -17.42 2.23 -10.10
CA PRO A 100 -16.99 0.95 -9.55
C PRO A 100 -17.77 -0.21 -10.20
N LEU A 101 -17.16 -1.39 -10.17
CA LEU A 101 -17.84 -2.63 -10.56
C LEU A 101 -18.98 -2.97 -9.57
N ASP A 102 -20.00 -3.69 -10.05
CA ASP A 102 -21.01 -4.31 -9.18
C ASP A 102 -20.46 -5.53 -8.42
N GLU A 103 -19.29 -6.05 -8.86
CA GLU A 103 -18.59 -7.17 -8.26
C GLU A 103 -17.85 -6.74 -6.99
N LYS A 104 -17.97 -7.52 -5.91
CA LYS A 104 -17.24 -7.26 -4.65
C LYS A 104 -15.74 -7.52 -4.79
N ALA A 105 -14.94 -6.83 -3.99
CA ALA A 105 -13.48 -6.94 -4.02
C ALA A 105 -12.96 -8.37 -3.85
N GLU A 106 -13.50 -9.13 -2.89
CA GLU A 106 -13.08 -10.51 -2.66
C GLU A 106 -13.40 -11.44 -3.84
N ASP A 107 -14.51 -11.21 -4.53
CA ASP A 107 -14.89 -12.00 -5.71
C ASP A 107 -14.04 -11.62 -6.94
N PHE A 108 -13.75 -10.32 -7.09
CA PHE A 108 -12.82 -9.79 -8.10
C PHE A 108 -11.42 -10.39 -7.93
N ILE A 109 -10.87 -10.43 -6.71
CA ILE A 109 -9.57 -11.04 -6.41
C ILE A 109 -9.56 -12.51 -6.82
N ILE A 110 -10.57 -13.29 -6.42
CA ILE A 110 -10.67 -14.72 -6.75
C ILE A 110 -10.74 -14.91 -8.26
N ARG A 111 -11.57 -14.14 -8.95
CA ARG A 111 -11.73 -14.24 -10.41
C ARG A 111 -10.42 -13.94 -11.12
N LYS A 112 -9.75 -12.84 -10.77
CA LYS A 112 -8.45 -12.46 -11.37
C LYS A 112 -7.33 -13.47 -11.07
N ALA A 113 -7.31 -14.04 -9.87
CA ALA A 113 -6.36 -15.10 -9.54
C ALA A 113 -6.59 -16.37 -10.38
N ASN A 114 -7.84 -16.72 -10.65
CA ASN A 114 -8.18 -17.84 -11.56
C ASN A 114 -7.81 -17.54 -13.03
N GLU A 115 -8.07 -16.31 -13.50
CA GLU A 115 -7.74 -15.89 -14.88
C GLU A 115 -6.23 -15.90 -15.12
N LEU A 116 -5.43 -15.42 -14.17
CA LEU A 116 -3.99 -15.25 -14.30
C LEU A 116 -3.17 -16.45 -13.79
N ASN A 117 -3.80 -17.34 -13.06
CA ASN A 117 -3.29 -18.65 -12.63
C ASN A 117 -1.79 -18.68 -12.26
N GLY A 118 -1.43 -18.06 -11.16
CA GLY A 118 -0.06 -18.02 -10.64
C GLY A 118 0.79 -16.84 -11.14
N GLU A 119 0.23 -15.91 -11.93
CA GLU A 119 0.94 -14.71 -12.39
C GLU A 119 0.48 -13.42 -11.68
N LEU A 120 -0.59 -13.49 -10.89
CA LEU A 120 -1.12 -12.35 -10.15
C LEU A 120 -0.26 -12.02 -8.93
N ILE A 121 0.11 -10.75 -8.76
CA ILE A 121 0.65 -10.19 -7.53
C ILE A 121 -0.43 -9.33 -6.89
N ILE A 122 -0.68 -9.51 -5.60
CA ILE A 122 -1.58 -8.66 -4.82
C ILE A 122 -0.73 -7.74 -3.94
N ILE A 123 -0.99 -6.43 -4.00
CA ILE A 123 -0.30 -5.45 -3.18
C ILE A 123 -1.35 -4.81 -2.28
N THR A 124 -1.26 -5.05 -0.96
CA THR A 124 -2.17 -4.46 0.01
C THR A 124 -1.51 -3.23 0.65
N THR A 125 -2.13 -2.08 0.53
CA THR A 125 -1.71 -0.83 1.16
C THR A 125 -2.61 -0.46 2.33
N GLY A 126 -3.83 -1.03 2.38
CA GLY A 126 -4.77 -0.95 3.49
C GLY A 126 -4.84 -2.24 4.33
N ARG A 127 -5.98 -2.43 5.03
CA ARG A 127 -6.25 -3.62 5.84
C ARG A 127 -6.38 -4.85 4.95
N MET A 128 -5.96 -6.00 5.45
CA MET A 128 -5.98 -7.26 4.70
C MET A 128 -7.38 -7.91 4.62
N THR A 129 -8.45 -7.18 4.94
CA THR A 129 -9.81 -7.71 5.07
C THR A 129 -10.33 -8.35 3.77
N ASN A 130 -10.12 -7.68 2.63
CA ASN A 130 -10.57 -8.22 1.33
C ASN A 130 -9.83 -9.50 0.96
N LEU A 131 -8.51 -9.52 1.16
CA LEU A 131 -7.68 -10.71 0.89
C LEU A 131 -8.05 -11.87 1.82
N ALA A 132 -8.30 -11.61 3.11
CA ALA A 132 -8.76 -12.61 4.06
C ALA A 132 -10.14 -13.16 3.67
N LYS A 133 -11.11 -12.30 3.28
CA LYS A 133 -12.41 -12.73 2.77
C LYS A 133 -12.28 -13.58 1.51
N ALA A 134 -11.41 -13.20 0.58
CA ALA A 134 -11.15 -13.96 -0.63
C ALA A 134 -10.59 -15.36 -0.31
N TYR A 135 -9.61 -15.44 0.59
CA TYR A 135 -9.07 -16.73 1.06
C TYR A 135 -10.10 -17.60 1.76
N LEU A 136 -10.93 -17.01 2.64
CA LEU A 136 -11.98 -17.76 3.34
C LEU A 136 -13.06 -18.32 2.39
N LYS A 137 -13.29 -17.65 1.24
CA LYS A 137 -14.18 -18.15 0.17
C LYS A 137 -13.48 -19.18 -0.71
N ASP A 138 -12.19 -19.03 -1.00
CA ASP A 138 -11.39 -19.93 -1.83
C ASP A 138 -10.06 -20.25 -1.14
N PRO A 139 -9.99 -21.32 -0.30
CA PRO A 139 -8.77 -21.72 0.39
C PRO A 139 -7.60 -22.14 -0.53
N GLU A 140 -7.86 -22.37 -1.82
CA GLU A 140 -6.83 -22.65 -2.82
C GLU A 140 -6.21 -21.37 -3.41
N LEU A 141 -6.71 -20.19 -3.04
CA LEU A 141 -6.25 -18.90 -3.54
C LEU A 141 -4.72 -18.69 -3.41
N PRO A 142 -4.03 -19.11 -2.32
CA PRO A 142 -2.58 -18.97 -2.22
C PRO A 142 -1.80 -19.67 -3.34
N LYS A 143 -2.33 -20.77 -3.88
CA LYS A 143 -1.71 -21.50 -5.00
C LYS A 143 -1.89 -20.82 -6.35
N LYS A 144 -2.87 -19.91 -6.45
CA LYS A 144 -3.25 -19.19 -7.68
C LYS A 144 -2.64 -17.79 -7.76
N VAL A 145 -2.12 -17.28 -6.63
CA VAL A 145 -1.48 -15.98 -6.51
C VAL A 145 0.03 -16.16 -6.47
N LYS A 146 0.75 -15.40 -7.30
CA LYS A 146 2.21 -15.47 -7.38
C LYS A 146 2.87 -15.03 -6.09
N LYS A 147 2.35 -13.94 -5.50
CA LYS A 147 2.89 -13.36 -4.29
C LYS A 147 1.95 -12.26 -3.76
N VAL A 148 2.01 -12.03 -2.47
CA VAL A 148 1.39 -10.89 -1.80
C VAL A 148 2.51 -9.98 -1.27
N VAL A 149 2.38 -8.67 -1.48
CA VAL A 149 3.23 -7.65 -0.86
C VAL A 149 2.33 -6.73 -0.05
N SER A 150 2.55 -6.68 1.26
CA SER A 150 1.70 -5.89 2.15
C SER A 150 2.49 -4.76 2.81
N MET A 151 1.99 -3.54 2.69
CA MET A 151 2.38 -2.48 3.61
C MET A 151 1.67 -2.74 4.94
N GLY A 152 2.43 -2.88 6.01
CA GLY A 152 1.86 -3.05 7.35
C GLY A 152 2.81 -3.72 8.33
N GLY A 153 2.45 -3.60 9.59
CA GLY A 153 3.14 -4.23 10.69
C GLY A 153 4.44 -3.57 11.13
N CYS A 154 4.92 -4.06 12.26
CA CYS A 154 6.21 -3.70 12.83
C CYS A 154 6.81 -4.96 13.48
N ILE A 155 8.09 -5.22 13.20
CA ILE A 155 8.78 -6.45 13.62
C ILE A 155 9.77 -6.17 14.75
N ASP A 156 10.72 -5.28 14.50
CA ASP A 156 11.81 -4.94 15.42
C ASP A 156 11.78 -3.45 15.83
N VAL A 157 10.66 -2.76 15.57
CA VAL A 157 10.42 -1.33 15.90
C VAL A 157 9.05 -1.17 16.57
N PRO A 158 8.80 -0.06 17.30
CA PRO A 158 7.47 0.24 17.83
C PRO A 158 6.43 0.43 16.73
N GLY A 159 5.16 0.20 17.07
CA GLY A 159 4.02 0.54 16.21
C GLY A 159 3.74 2.05 16.14
N ASN A 160 2.76 2.42 15.32
CA ASN A 160 2.30 3.81 15.15
C ASN A 160 0.86 4.05 15.67
N ILE A 161 0.12 3.00 15.99
CA ILE A 161 -1.17 3.10 16.72
C ILE A 161 -0.91 3.00 18.23
N ASN A 162 -0.11 2.04 18.63
CA ASN A 162 0.41 1.87 19.98
C ASN A 162 1.83 1.30 19.88
N ASN A 163 2.47 1.00 21.04
CA ASN A 163 3.84 0.48 21.02
C ASN A 163 4.01 -0.89 20.36
N TYR A 164 2.94 -1.60 20.04
CA TYR A 164 2.96 -2.98 19.59
C TYR A 164 2.46 -3.18 18.16
N ALA A 165 1.65 -2.25 17.64
CA ALA A 165 0.92 -2.46 16.41
C ALA A 165 0.99 -1.28 15.44
N GLU A 166 1.09 -1.63 14.16
CA GLU A 166 0.96 -0.73 13.02
C GLU A 166 -0.52 -0.66 12.58
N ALA A 167 -0.93 0.45 11.98
CA ALA A 167 -2.31 0.82 11.70
C ALA A 167 -3.07 -0.20 10.83
N ASN A 168 -2.48 -0.70 9.75
CA ASN A 168 -3.14 -1.65 8.85
C ASN A 168 -3.38 -3.00 9.52
N ILE A 169 -2.36 -3.49 10.25
CA ILE A 169 -2.48 -4.75 10.98
C ILE A 169 -3.44 -4.59 12.17
N HIS A 170 -3.37 -3.47 12.91
CA HIS A 170 -4.27 -3.20 14.03
C HIS A 170 -5.73 -3.08 13.58
N GLY A 171 -5.98 -2.38 12.46
CA GLY A 171 -7.32 -2.09 11.96
C GLY A 171 -8.15 -3.32 11.61
N ASP A 172 -7.50 -4.44 11.22
CA ASP A 172 -8.13 -5.77 11.15
C ASP A 172 -7.11 -6.86 11.49
N ALA A 173 -6.79 -6.96 12.77
CA ALA A 173 -5.78 -7.92 13.26
C ALA A 173 -6.18 -9.38 12.98
N LYS A 174 -7.47 -9.68 12.98
CA LYS A 174 -7.98 -11.01 12.66
C LYS A 174 -7.79 -11.34 11.17
N ALA A 175 -8.06 -10.42 10.26
CA ALA A 175 -7.79 -10.61 8.84
C ALA A 175 -6.30 -10.80 8.58
N ALA A 176 -5.45 -10.00 9.23
CA ALA A 176 -4.01 -10.15 9.13
C ALA A 176 -3.55 -11.54 9.62
N ASP A 177 -4.07 -12.05 10.75
CA ASP A 177 -3.74 -13.39 11.26
C ASP A 177 -4.18 -14.50 10.29
N VAL A 178 -5.37 -14.36 9.69
CA VAL A 178 -5.87 -15.28 8.64
C VAL A 178 -4.91 -15.30 7.45
N VAL A 179 -4.50 -14.13 6.93
CA VAL A 179 -3.60 -14.03 5.77
C VAL A 179 -2.20 -14.58 6.09
N PHE A 180 -1.68 -14.32 7.30
CA PHE A 180 -0.38 -14.85 7.74
C PHE A 180 -0.38 -16.38 7.84
N GLY A 181 -1.53 -16.97 8.16
CA GLY A 181 -1.70 -18.42 8.25
C GLY A 181 -2.14 -19.11 6.95
N ALA A 182 -2.45 -18.35 5.90
CA ALA A 182 -3.07 -18.87 4.68
C ALA A 182 -2.09 -19.58 3.70
N GLY A 183 -0.79 -19.42 3.89
CA GLY A 183 0.22 -20.01 2.98
C GLY A 183 0.51 -19.18 1.74
N PHE A 184 0.20 -17.89 1.72
CA PHE A 184 0.65 -16.99 0.67
C PHE A 184 2.17 -16.78 0.72
N HIS A 185 2.80 -16.63 -0.45
CA HIS A 185 4.14 -16.05 -0.53
C HIS A 185 4.07 -14.57 -0.13
N LEU A 186 3.99 -14.30 1.16
CA LEU A 186 3.80 -12.97 1.73
C LEU A 186 5.13 -12.26 1.96
N THR A 187 5.23 -11.02 1.47
CA THR A 187 6.29 -10.07 1.80
C THR A 187 5.69 -8.92 2.61
N LEU A 188 6.16 -8.72 3.82
CA LEU A 188 5.73 -7.64 4.70
C LEU A 188 6.69 -6.46 4.59
N VAL A 189 6.16 -5.26 4.30
CA VAL A 189 6.90 -4.00 4.22
C VAL A 189 6.40 -3.11 5.37
N GLY A 190 6.96 -3.35 6.55
CA GLY A 190 6.53 -2.75 7.80
C GLY A 190 7.24 -1.44 8.14
N LEU A 191 6.90 -0.91 9.33
CA LEU A 191 7.50 0.31 9.88
C LEU A 191 9.02 0.20 10.02
N ASP A 192 9.57 -1.02 10.09
CA ASP A 192 11.01 -1.29 10.14
C ASP A 192 11.79 -0.61 9.02
N VAL A 193 11.18 -0.44 7.85
CA VAL A 193 11.76 0.17 6.66
C VAL A 193 11.04 1.44 6.22
N THR A 194 9.72 1.52 6.35
CA THR A 194 8.96 2.67 5.88
C THR A 194 9.27 3.92 6.68
N MET A 195 9.47 3.79 8.01
CA MET A 195 9.88 4.89 8.90
C MET A 195 11.32 5.39 8.66
N LYS A 196 12.07 4.75 7.78
CA LYS A 196 13.44 5.12 7.40
C LYS A 196 13.54 5.59 5.95
N THR A 197 12.41 5.67 5.25
CA THR A 197 12.35 6.12 3.86
C THR A 197 11.56 7.42 3.79
N PHE A 198 12.18 8.48 3.30
CA PHE A 198 11.62 9.83 3.38
C PHE A 198 11.52 10.47 2.00
N ILE A 199 10.39 11.13 1.73
CA ILE A 199 10.24 12.13 0.67
C ILE A 199 10.50 13.50 1.29
N THR A 200 11.33 14.31 0.65
CA THR A 200 11.62 15.69 1.09
C THR A 200 10.94 16.71 0.17
N ASP A 201 10.76 17.92 0.66
CA ASP A 201 10.30 19.05 -0.13
C ASP A 201 11.22 19.31 -1.36
N ARG A 202 12.52 18.98 -1.24
CA ARG A 202 13.44 19.03 -2.38
C ARG A 202 13.07 18.00 -3.46
N ASP A 203 12.70 16.79 -3.07
CA ASP A 203 12.31 15.75 -4.03
C ASP A 203 11.04 16.14 -4.78
N VAL A 204 10.08 16.76 -4.08
CA VAL A 204 8.83 17.27 -4.67
C VAL A 204 9.10 18.44 -5.63
N ARG A 205 10.00 19.37 -5.27
CA ARG A 205 10.41 20.44 -6.20
C ARG A 205 11.07 19.89 -7.45
N ASN A 206 11.99 18.93 -7.31
CA ASN A 206 12.62 18.25 -8.42
C ASN A 206 11.58 17.52 -9.30
N LEU A 207 10.60 16.84 -8.68
CA LEU A 207 9.51 16.24 -9.43
C LEU A 207 8.79 17.28 -10.29
N CYS A 208 8.38 18.41 -9.72
CA CYS A 208 7.65 19.46 -10.46
C CYS A 208 8.51 20.11 -11.57
N GLU A 209 9.82 20.25 -11.33
CA GLU A 209 10.75 20.85 -12.31
C GLU A 209 11.00 19.93 -13.51
N TYR A 210 11.12 18.62 -13.28
CA TYR A 210 11.52 17.63 -14.28
C TYR A 210 10.38 16.71 -14.75
N ALA A 211 9.16 16.92 -14.32
CA ALA A 211 8.01 16.16 -14.79
C ALA A 211 7.87 16.24 -16.31
N SER A 212 7.56 15.13 -16.97
CA SER A 212 7.17 15.14 -18.38
C SER A 212 5.90 15.97 -18.56
N GLU A 213 5.68 16.54 -19.74
CA GLU A 213 4.46 17.35 -20.01
C GLU A 213 3.17 16.58 -19.64
N GLU A 214 3.15 15.28 -19.91
CA GLU A 214 2.02 14.40 -19.59
C GLU A 214 1.85 14.19 -18.08
N CYS A 215 2.94 14.20 -17.32
CA CYS A 215 2.94 13.97 -15.87
C CYS A 215 2.86 15.26 -15.04
N LYS A 216 2.89 16.44 -15.63
CA LYS A 216 2.74 17.70 -14.89
C LYS A 216 1.50 17.74 -13.97
N PRO A 217 0.30 17.32 -14.40
CA PRO A 217 -0.87 17.30 -13.52
C PRO A 217 -0.67 16.36 -12.31
N ILE A 218 0.04 15.24 -12.49
CA ILE A 218 0.39 14.32 -11.42
C ILE A 218 1.37 14.97 -10.45
N ALA A 219 2.41 15.62 -10.96
CA ALA A 219 3.40 16.30 -10.13
C ALA A 219 2.77 17.45 -9.31
N GLU A 220 1.85 18.19 -9.89
CA GLU A 220 1.08 19.22 -9.18
C GLU A 220 0.20 18.62 -8.08
N TYR A 221 -0.51 17.53 -8.37
CA TYR A 221 -1.30 16.82 -7.36
C TYR A 221 -0.41 16.34 -6.21
N ILE A 222 0.72 15.66 -6.52
CA ILE A 222 1.65 15.16 -5.50
C ILE A 222 2.17 16.32 -4.64
N ARG A 223 2.51 17.45 -5.23
CA ARG A 223 2.93 18.64 -4.49
C ARG A 223 1.86 19.15 -3.53
N GLU A 224 0.61 19.21 -3.97
CA GLU A 224 -0.47 19.74 -3.14
C GLU A 224 -0.85 18.77 -2.00
N VAL A 225 -0.99 17.48 -2.31
CA VAL A 225 -1.38 16.48 -1.29
C VAL A 225 -0.30 16.31 -0.21
N LEU A 226 0.97 16.40 -0.58
CA LEU A 226 2.09 16.27 0.36
C LEU A 226 2.25 17.49 1.28
N LYS A 227 1.71 18.65 0.97
CA LYS A 227 1.71 19.80 1.90
C LYS A 227 1.02 19.46 3.22
N PHE A 228 -0.15 18.82 3.15
CA PHE A 228 -0.89 18.38 4.33
C PHE A 228 -0.10 17.31 5.10
N TYR A 229 0.46 16.36 4.38
CA TYR A 229 1.18 15.24 4.95
C TYR A 229 2.52 15.67 5.58
N PHE A 230 3.23 16.63 5.00
CA PHE A 230 4.41 17.26 5.63
C PHE A 230 4.05 17.97 6.92
N GLU A 231 2.92 18.69 6.97
CA GLU A 231 2.48 19.37 8.18
C GLU A 231 2.14 18.39 9.29
N PHE A 232 1.44 17.29 8.96
CA PHE A 232 1.21 16.19 9.89
C PHE A 232 2.53 15.65 10.48
N HIS A 233 3.51 15.34 9.63
CA HIS A 233 4.80 14.80 10.08
C HIS A 233 5.61 15.82 10.90
N ARG A 234 5.49 17.10 10.55
CA ARG A 234 6.11 18.16 11.32
C ARG A 234 5.54 18.25 12.74
N VAL A 235 4.23 18.16 12.88
CA VAL A 235 3.55 18.28 14.16
C VAL A 235 3.71 17.00 15.01
N SER A 236 3.54 15.83 14.41
CA SER A 236 3.50 14.56 15.14
C SER A 236 4.89 13.96 15.40
N MET A 237 5.85 14.19 14.49
CA MET A 237 7.17 13.56 14.52
C MET A 237 8.34 14.57 14.59
N GLY A 238 8.06 15.88 14.56
CA GLY A 238 9.11 16.91 14.52
C GLY A 238 9.89 16.95 13.21
N MET A 239 9.39 16.35 12.15
CA MET A 239 10.06 16.29 10.85
C MET A 239 9.78 17.54 10.04
N ALA A 240 10.81 18.36 9.80
CA ALA A 240 10.68 19.53 8.96
C ALA A 240 10.90 19.19 7.49
N ASN A 241 9.93 19.60 6.63
CA ASN A 241 10.03 19.49 5.17
C ASN A 241 10.22 18.06 4.63
N ALA A 242 9.70 17.06 5.31
CA ALA A 242 9.76 15.67 4.91
C ALA A 242 8.56 14.87 5.44
N CYS A 243 8.26 13.76 4.80
CA CYS A 243 7.33 12.73 5.29
C CYS A 243 7.92 11.34 5.06
N VAL A 244 7.42 10.37 5.80
CA VAL A 244 7.75 8.97 5.58
C VAL A 244 7.02 8.41 4.35
N VAL A 245 7.54 7.31 3.81
CA VAL A 245 6.99 6.63 2.62
C VAL A 245 6.55 5.24 3.02
N HIS A 246 5.25 5.06 3.18
CA HIS A 246 4.66 3.75 3.53
C HIS A 246 4.31 2.96 2.26
N ASP A 247 3.16 3.22 1.66
CA ASP A 247 2.60 2.46 0.55
C ASP A 247 3.41 2.49 -0.74
N PRO A 248 3.99 3.65 -1.13
CA PRO A 248 4.85 3.65 -2.31
C PRO A 248 6.08 2.73 -2.16
N LEU A 249 6.59 2.54 -0.92
CA LEU A 249 7.70 1.62 -0.70
C LEU A 249 7.28 0.17 -0.92
N ALA A 250 6.09 -0.24 -0.48
CA ALA A 250 5.56 -1.58 -0.75
C ALA A 250 5.40 -1.82 -2.26
N MET A 251 4.94 -0.81 -3.00
CA MET A 251 4.84 -0.86 -4.46
C MET A 251 6.21 -1.05 -5.13
N LEU A 252 7.22 -0.29 -4.71
CA LEU A 252 8.60 -0.41 -5.20
C LEU A 252 9.23 -1.78 -4.89
N ILE A 253 8.98 -2.33 -3.71
CA ILE A 253 9.41 -3.68 -3.31
C ILE A 253 8.70 -4.76 -4.13
N ALA A 254 7.43 -4.57 -4.47
CA ALA A 254 6.70 -5.46 -5.37
C ALA A 254 7.29 -5.45 -6.78
N GLU A 255 7.72 -4.28 -7.25
CA GLU A 255 8.38 -4.12 -8.54
C GLU A 255 9.78 -4.71 -8.55
N ASP A 256 10.61 -4.37 -7.56
CA ASP A 256 12.00 -4.84 -7.46
C ASP A 256 12.35 -5.24 -6.02
N PRO A 257 12.20 -6.55 -5.68
CA PRO A 257 12.56 -7.04 -4.35
C PRO A 257 14.03 -6.85 -3.98
N SER A 258 14.92 -6.62 -4.93
CA SER A 258 16.35 -6.42 -4.65
C SER A 258 16.65 -5.09 -3.93
N LEU A 259 15.67 -4.18 -3.83
CA LEU A 259 15.76 -2.97 -3.02
C LEU A 259 15.82 -3.27 -1.52
N GLY A 260 15.32 -4.44 -1.09
CA GLY A 260 15.21 -4.81 0.31
C GLY A 260 16.13 -5.94 0.76
N ILE A 261 16.32 -6.02 2.08
CA ILE A 261 16.89 -7.18 2.77
C ILE A 261 15.77 -7.77 3.65
N TYR A 262 15.63 -9.08 3.64
CA TYR A 262 14.51 -9.78 4.26
C TYR A 262 14.96 -10.75 5.34
N LYS A 263 14.16 -10.86 6.39
CA LYS A 263 14.17 -11.97 7.34
C LYS A 263 13.00 -12.89 7.03
N MET A 264 13.25 -14.19 6.95
CA MET A 264 12.17 -15.18 6.90
C MET A 264 11.73 -15.46 8.33
N ILE A 265 10.46 -15.30 8.61
CA ILE A 265 9.89 -15.49 9.95
C ILE A 265 8.59 -16.28 9.87
N ARG A 266 8.33 -17.15 10.88
CA ARG A 266 7.00 -17.66 11.15
C ARG A 266 6.34 -16.73 12.17
N ALA A 267 5.14 -16.28 11.88
CA ALA A 267 4.48 -15.29 12.71
C ALA A 267 2.96 -15.50 12.75
N SER A 268 2.36 -15.05 13.83
CA SER A 268 0.92 -14.87 14.01
C SER A 268 0.64 -13.43 14.43
N VAL A 269 -0.61 -13.02 14.36
CA VAL A 269 -1.03 -11.71 14.84
C VAL A 269 -1.91 -11.88 16.06
N GLU A 270 -1.65 -11.09 17.12
CA GLU A 270 -2.54 -11.03 18.27
C GLU A 270 -3.81 -10.25 17.91
N TYR A 271 -4.98 -10.87 18.02
CA TYR A 271 -6.24 -10.19 17.70
C TYR A 271 -7.28 -10.22 18.83
N GLU A 272 -7.01 -10.96 19.91
CA GLU A 272 -7.98 -11.17 21.00
C GLU A 272 -7.75 -10.26 22.21
N HIS A 273 -6.49 -9.88 22.50
CA HIS A 273 -6.14 -9.26 23.77
C HIS A 273 -5.56 -7.86 23.61
N GLU A 274 -6.23 -6.86 24.23
CA GLU A 274 -5.66 -5.53 24.42
C GLU A 274 -4.59 -5.53 25.55
N PRO A 275 -3.55 -4.71 25.48
CA PRO A 275 -3.24 -3.71 24.46
C PRO A 275 -2.42 -4.25 23.28
N PHE A 276 -2.35 -5.56 23.11
CA PHE A 276 -1.48 -6.23 22.13
C PHE A 276 -2.16 -6.50 20.78
N LYS A 277 -3.42 -6.11 20.63
CA LYS A 277 -4.14 -6.27 19.35
C LYS A 277 -3.32 -5.66 18.20
N GLY A 278 -3.12 -6.44 17.13
CA GLY A 278 -2.28 -6.11 15.99
C GLY A 278 -0.78 -6.37 16.16
N MET A 279 -0.34 -6.87 17.31
CA MET A 279 1.06 -7.23 17.53
C MET A 279 1.43 -8.47 16.72
N ILE A 280 2.52 -8.39 15.97
CA ILE A 280 3.08 -9.53 15.25
C ILE A 280 3.94 -10.37 16.22
N LYS A 281 3.49 -11.59 16.49
CA LYS A 281 4.15 -12.57 17.37
C LYS A 281 5.04 -13.47 16.52
N LYS A 282 6.36 -13.28 16.59
CA LYS A 282 7.35 -14.12 15.90
C LYS A 282 7.56 -15.42 16.65
N ASP A 283 7.73 -16.53 15.92
CA ASP A 283 8.28 -17.74 16.48
C ASP A 283 9.79 -17.58 16.69
N MET A 284 10.20 -17.56 17.94
CA MET A 284 11.61 -17.36 18.36
C MET A 284 12.28 -18.65 18.82
N GLY A 285 11.59 -19.79 18.74
CA GLY A 285 12.10 -21.10 19.22
C GLY A 285 13.15 -21.70 18.28
N PHE A 286 14.11 -22.48 18.84
CA PHE A 286 14.99 -23.33 18.04
C PHE A 286 14.23 -24.41 17.28
N VAL A 287 13.11 -24.86 17.84
CA VAL A 287 12.15 -25.75 17.20
C VAL A 287 10.92 -24.91 16.93
N PRO A 288 10.52 -24.74 15.65
CA PRO A 288 9.32 -24.00 15.32
C PRO A 288 8.09 -24.57 16.05
N ASN A 289 7.30 -23.72 16.68
CA ASN A 289 6.10 -24.11 17.42
C ASN A 289 4.81 -23.59 16.74
N LEU A 290 4.93 -22.82 15.67
CA LEU A 290 3.84 -22.38 14.83
C LEU A 290 3.77 -23.26 13.57
N ASP A 291 2.61 -23.89 13.35
CA ASP A 291 2.30 -24.60 12.11
C ASP A 291 1.85 -23.58 11.04
N ARG A 292 2.81 -22.79 10.57
CA ARG A 292 2.62 -21.71 9.60
C ARG A 292 3.77 -21.65 8.63
N GLU A 293 3.48 -21.27 7.40
CA GLU A 293 4.51 -20.97 6.40
C GLU A 293 5.34 -19.74 6.81
N GLU A 294 6.56 -19.68 6.28
CA GLU A 294 7.42 -18.51 6.49
C GLU A 294 6.97 -17.34 5.63
N ILE A 295 6.98 -16.14 6.20
CA ILE A 295 6.76 -14.88 5.51
C ILE A 295 8.06 -14.09 5.44
N ALA A 296 8.24 -13.29 4.37
CA ALA A 296 9.41 -12.45 4.20
C ALA A 296 9.15 -11.07 4.82
N ALA A 297 9.79 -10.75 5.95
CA ALA A 297 9.75 -9.42 6.53
C ALA A 297 10.89 -8.55 6.00
N CYS A 298 10.59 -7.43 5.35
CA CYS A 298 11.59 -6.47 4.89
C CYS A 298 12.16 -5.73 6.11
N VAL A 299 13.47 -5.82 6.33
CA VAL A 299 14.14 -5.26 7.52
C VAL A 299 15.14 -4.17 7.21
N SER A 300 15.52 -4.02 5.94
CA SER A 300 16.35 -2.93 5.45
C SER A 300 16.00 -2.63 4.00
N VAL A 301 16.16 -1.39 3.58
CA VAL A 301 15.90 -0.94 2.21
C VAL A 301 16.92 0.13 1.80
N ASN A 302 17.22 0.18 0.51
CA ASN A 302 17.97 1.31 -0.06
C ASN A 302 17.00 2.48 -0.30
N SER A 303 16.73 3.25 0.75
CA SER A 303 15.74 4.34 0.76
C SER A 303 15.99 5.39 -0.31
N GLU A 304 17.25 5.78 -0.54
CA GLU A 304 17.60 6.80 -1.53
C GLU A 304 17.28 6.33 -2.96
N VAL A 305 17.62 5.08 -3.29
CA VAL A 305 17.28 4.49 -4.59
C VAL A 305 15.77 4.34 -4.73
N ALA A 306 15.08 3.94 -3.66
CA ALA A 306 13.63 3.77 -3.66
C ALA A 306 12.91 5.09 -3.98
N VAL A 307 13.25 6.20 -3.29
CA VAL A 307 12.64 7.51 -3.52
C VAL A 307 12.95 8.06 -4.93
N ARG A 308 14.17 7.87 -5.41
CA ARG A 308 14.51 8.24 -6.80
C ARG A 308 13.67 7.49 -7.82
N ARG A 309 13.48 6.17 -7.65
CA ARG A 309 12.64 5.35 -8.53
C ARG A 309 11.17 5.77 -8.47
N LEU A 310 10.67 6.10 -7.28
CA LEU A 310 9.29 6.56 -7.11
C LEU A 310 8.97 7.75 -8.04
N PHE A 311 9.85 8.71 -8.13
CA PHE A 311 9.62 9.91 -8.94
C PHE A 311 10.06 9.78 -10.39
N ALA A 312 10.97 8.86 -10.70
CA ALA A 312 11.50 8.69 -12.05
C ALA A 312 10.44 8.38 -13.11
N VAL A 313 9.36 7.66 -12.71
CA VAL A 313 8.25 7.29 -13.63
C VAL A 313 7.44 8.50 -14.11
N PHE A 314 7.51 9.63 -13.41
CA PHE A 314 6.80 10.86 -13.74
C PHE A 314 7.68 11.88 -14.48
N GLN A 315 8.97 11.61 -14.62
CA GLN A 315 9.95 12.55 -15.12
C GLN A 315 10.32 12.24 -16.58
N ASP A 316 10.73 13.27 -17.31
CA ASP A 316 11.28 13.11 -18.64
C ASP A 316 12.74 12.61 -18.52
N MET A 317 12.94 11.31 -18.73
CA MET A 317 14.23 10.64 -18.65
C MET A 317 15.09 10.78 -19.92
N THR A 318 14.81 11.79 -20.76
CA THR A 318 15.60 12.02 -21.98
C THR A 318 17.08 12.25 -21.61
N PRO A 319 18.05 11.52 -22.21
CA PRO A 319 19.46 11.70 -21.93
C PRO A 319 19.89 13.16 -22.19
N GLY A 320 20.50 13.81 -21.18
CA GLY A 320 20.95 15.20 -21.23
C GLY A 320 20.18 16.20 -20.36
N ARG A 321 18.96 15.85 -19.89
CA ARG A 321 18.23 16.66 -18.88
C ARG A 321 18.57 16.30 -17.44
N TYR A 322 19.14 15.12 -17.18
CA TYR A 322 19.53 14.67 -15.86
C TYR A 322 21.05 14.81 -15.61
N ASN A 323 21.42 15.68 -14.70
CA ASN A 323 22.74 15.69 -14.05
C ASN A 323 22.57 15.31 -12.58
N TRP A 324 22.69 14.02 -12.29
CA TRP A 324 22.85 13.55 -10.92
C TRP A 324 24.27 13.89 -10.45
N LYS A 325 24.47 15.09 -9.91
CA LYS A 325 25.67 15.45 -9.15
C LYS A 325 25.34 15.57 -7.68
#